data_e6bb644285f95c4200d76b58a947ad95
#
_entry.id   e6bb644285f95c4200d76b58a947ad95
#
_cell.length_a   1.000
_cell.length_b   1.000
_cell.length_c   1.000
_cell.angle_alpha   90.00
_cell.angle_beta   90.00
_cell.angle_gamma   90.00
#
_symmetry.space_group_name_H-M   'P 1'
#
loop_
_entity.id
_entity.type
_entity.pdbx_description
1 polymer ?
#
loop_
_entity_poly.entity_id
_entity_poly.type
_entity_poly.pdbx_seq_one_letter_code
_entity_poly.pdbx_strand_id
1 'polypeptide(L)'
;MKFYQCSHCKNIVAYLQDNGPKVSCCGEKMKELVANTTDAAKEKHVPVVEVNGNLITVSVGSVTHPMEEKHYIQWIALHTEQGNQRKELKPGQEPKVTFAVAPGDKPLAAYEYCNLHGLWKADI
;
A
#
# COMPACT_ATOMS: atom_id res chain seq x y z
N MET A 1 -6.09 5.40 -7.01
CA MET A 1 -6.49 4.91 -5.68
C MET A 1 -6.01 5.88 -4.62
N LYS A 2 -6.86 6.25 -3.67
CA LYS A 2 -6.54 7.21 -2.61
C LYS A 2 -6.74 6.59 -1.24
N PHE A 3 -5.82 6.88 -0.33
CA PHE A 3 -5.88 6.44 1.06
C PHE A 3 -5.93 7.65 1.97
N TYR A 4 -6.73 7.57 3.03
CA TYR A 4 -6.88 8.61 4.04
C TYR A 4 -6.58 8.05 5.42
N GLN A 5 -5.99 8.87 6.27
CA GLN A 5 -5.60 8.46 7.61
C GLN A 5 -6.12 9.43 8.66
N CYS A 6 -6.61 8.89 9.77
CA CYS A 6 -6.91 9.66 10.98
C CYS A 6 -5.59 10.05 11.66
N SER A 7 -5.42 11.35 11.94
CA SER A 7 -4.22 11.83 12.61
C SER A 7 -4.16 11.43 14.09
N HIS A 8 -5.27 11.00 14.68
CA HIS A 8 -5.36 10.61 16.09
C HIS A 8 -5.18 9.10 16.29
N CYS A 9 -6.09 8.28 15.73
CA CYS A 9 -6.06 6.83 15.96
C CYS A 9 -5.31 6.04 14.88
N LYS A 10 -4.89 6.70 13.80
CA LYS A 10 -4.15 6.11 12.67
C LYS A 10 -4.95 5.11 11.82
N ASN A 11 -6.28 5.06 11.96
CA ASN A 11 -7.11 4.31 11.01
C ASN A 11 -6.82 4.78 9.58
N ILE A 12 -6.74 3.82 8.67
CA ILE A 12 -6.56 4.09 7.23
C ILE A 12 -7.79 3.56 6.50
N VAL A 13 -8.34 4.38 5.60
CA VAL A 13 -9.48 3.99 4.75
C VAL A 13 -9.15 4.27 3.29
N ALA A 14 -9.76 3.48 2.40
CA ALA A 14 -9.83 3.76 0.98
C ALA A 14 -11.31 3.78 0.59
N TYR A 15 -11.73 4.76 -0.22
CA TYR A 15 -13.11 4.84 -0.65
C TYR A 15 -13.37 3.84 -1.77
N LEU A 16 -14.46 3.10 -1.66
CA LEU A 16 -14.98 2.34 -2.80
C LEU A 16 -15.53 3.29 -3.86
N GLN A 17 -16.14 4.36 -3.40
CA GLN A 17 -16.69 5.41 -4.26
C GLN A 17 -16.45 6.75 -3.56
N ASP A 18 -15.80 7.68 -4.26
CA ASP A 18 -15.49 9.01 -3.73
C ASP A 18 -16.39 10.04 -4.41
N ASN A 19 -17.30 10.61 -3.64
CA ASN A 19 -18.22 11.66 -4.11
C ASN A 19 -17.80 13.06 -3.61
N GLY A 20 -16.58 13.22 -3.12
CA GLY A 20 -16.00 14.49 -2.70
C GLY A 20 -15.90 14.69 -1.20
N PRO A 21 -16.97 14.59 -0.40
CA PRO A 21 -16.88 14.81 1.05
C PRO A 21 -15.93 13.85 1.74
N LYS A 22 -15.13 14.37 2.68
CA LYS A 22 -14.15 13.58 3.43
C LYS A 22 -14.77 12.94 4.66
N VAL A 23 -14.36 11.72 4.95
CA VAL A 23 -14.73 11.01 6.19
C VAL A 23 -14.05 11.67 7.38
N SER A 24 -14.79 11.81 8.48
CA SER A 24 -14.24 12.25 9.76
C SER A 24 -13.99 11.05 10.66
N CYS A 25 -12.92 11.11 11.44
CA CYS A 25 -12.57 10.12 12.45
C CYS A 25 -11.96 10.83 13.65
N CYS A 26 -12.34 10.42 14.87
CA CYS A 26 -11.90 11.07 16.11
C CYS A 26 -12.14 12.59 16.10
N GLY A 27 -13.28 13.03 15.57
CA GLY A 27 -13.69 14.43 15.55
C GLY A 27 -12.98 15.32 14.54
N GLU A 28 -12.22 14.76 13.62
CA GLU A 28 -11.46 15.51 12.61
C GLU A 28 -11.54 14.82 11.25
N LYS A 29 -11.52 15.61 10.18
CA LYS A 29 -11.46 15.06 8.82
C LYS A 29 -10.17 14.28 8.61
N MET A 30 -10.26 13.11 8.03
CA MET A 30 -9.10 12.29 7.68
C MET A 30 -8.28 12.97 6.59
N LYS A 31 -6.96 12.78 6.65
CA LYS A 31 -6.01 13.39 5.71
C LYS A 31 -5.59 12.37 4.66
N GLU A 32 -5.48 12.83 3.42
CA GLU A 32 -4.95 11.99 2.34
C GLU A 32 -3.49 11.65 2.59
N LEU A 33 -3.15 10.38 2.44
CA LEU A 33 -1.76 9.93 2.41
C LEU A 33 -1.21 10.14 0.99
N VAL A 34 -0.10 10.86 0.89
CA VAL A 34 0.57 11.10 -0.39
C VAL A 34 1.79 10.20 -0.49
N ALA A 35 1.75 9.27 -1.46
CA ALA A 35 2.83 8.30 -1.63
C ALA A 35 4.17 8.95 -1.97
N ASN A 36 5.27 8.32 -1.54
CA ASN A 36 6.64 8.66 -1.90
C ASN A 36 7.08 10.07 -1.44
N THR A 37 6.46 10.61 -0.40
CA THR A 37 6.77 11.97 0.11
C THR A 37 7.52 11.96 1.44
N THR A 38 7.62 10.82 2.11
CA THR A 38 8.38 10.71 3.35
C THR A 38 9.88 10.60 3.04
N ASP A 39 10.70 11.31 3.82
CA ASP A 39 12.16 11.23 3.70
C ASP A 39 12.66 9.92 4.33
N ALA A 40 12.88 8.92 3.49
CA ALA A 40 13.36 7.61 3.88
C ALA A 40 14.02 6.91 2.67
N ALA A 41 14.68 5.78 2.92
CA ALA A 41 15.38 5.02 1.89
C ALA A 41 14.43 4.47 0.82
N LYS A 42 14.49 5.00 -0.38
CA LYS A 42 13.62 4.59 -1.50
C LYS A 42 13.82 3.12 -1.85
N GLU A 43 15.06 2.64 -1.87
CA GLU A 43 15.43 1.26 -2.18
C GLU A 43 14.82 0.23 -1.21
N LYS A 44 14.44 0.67 0.00
CA LYS A 44 13.77 -0.18 1.00
C LYS A 44 12.26 -0.03 1.02
N HIS A 45 11.71 0.98 0.37
CA HIS A 45 10.28 1.34 0.48
C HIS A 45 9.51 1.25 -0.82
N VAL A 46 10.09 1.65 -1.95
CA VAL A 46 9.37 1.62 -3.23
C VAL A 46 9.11 0.16 -3.61
N PRO A 47 7.84 -0.22 -3.84
CA PRO A 47 7.52 -1.58 -4.24
C PRO A 47 8.21 -2.00 -5.54
N VAL A 48 8.69 -3.23 -5.59
CA VAL A 48 9.21 -3.87 -6.80
C VAL A 48 8.17 -4.86 -7.28
N VAL A 49 7.72 -4.70 -8.53
CA VAL A 49 6.63 -5.48 -9.09
C VAL A 49 7.13 -6.41 -10.18
N GLU A 50 6.75 -7.67 -10.09
CA GLU A 50 7.03 -8.69 -11.09
C GLU A 50 5.71 -9.26 -11.59
N VAL A 51 5.48 -9.16 -12.90
CA VAL A 51 4.27 -9.67 -13.56
C VAL A 51 4.59 -10.97 -14.27
N ASN A 52 3.90 -12.04 -13.90
CA ASN A 52 4.04 -13.34 -14.54
C ASN A 52 2.64 -13.88 -14.87
N GLY A 53 2.18 -13.58 -16.08
CA GLY A 53 0.81 -13.91 -16.48
C GLY A 53 -0.21 -13.19 -15.60
N ASN A 54 -1.08 -13.96 -14.94
CA ASN A 54 -2.09 -13.42 -14.03
C ASN A 54 -1.61 -13.32 -12.57
N LEU A 55 -0.33 -13.61 -12.31
CA LEU A 55 0.26 -13.52 -10.98
C LEU A 55 1.16 -12.29 -10.90
N ILE A 56 0.88 -11.44 -9.91
CA ILE A 56 1.60 -10.20 -9.69
C ILE A 56 2.28 -10.31 -8.32
N THR A 57 3.61 -10.35 -8.33
CA THR A 57 4.39 -10.43 -7.10
C THR A 57 4.94 -9.05 -6.76
N VAL A 58 4.69 -8.60 -5.54
CA VAL A 58 5.13 -7.30 -5.04
C VAL A 58 6.04 -7.52 -3.86
N SER A 59 7.26 -7.01 -3.97
CA SER A 59 8.27 -7.07 -2.91
C SER A 59 8.60 -5.66 -2.41
N VAL A 60 8.88 -5.49 -1.14
CA VAL A 60 9.26 -4.21 -0.56
C VAL A 60 10.66 -4.33 0.05
N GLY A 61 11.64 -3.75 -0.55
CA GLY A 61 11.80 -3.05 -1.84
C GLY A 61 12.89 -3.79 -2.62
N SER A 62 13.68 -3.10 -3.46
CA SER A 62 14.85 -3.72 -4.11
C SER A 62 15.90 -4.18 -3.08
N VAL A 63 15.99 -3.47 -1.96
CA VAL A 63 16.66 -3.92 -0.73
C VAL A 63 15.56 -4.25 0.27
N THR A 64 15.59 -5.47 0.83
CA THR A 64 14.53 -5.97 1.72
C THR A 64 14.27 -5.05 2.90
N HIS A 65 13.01 -4.64 3.07
CA HIS A 65 12.58 -3.81 4.20
C HIS A 65 12.56 -4.62 5.50
N PRO A 66 12.90 -4.01 6.65
CA PRO A 66 12.73 -4.67 7.95
C PRO A 66 11.29 -5.10 8.21
N MET A 67 11.13 -6.20 8.94
CA MET A 67 9.83 -6.73 9.37
C MET A 67 9.86 -7.03 10.88
N GLU A 68 10.20 -6.02 11.68
CA GLU A 68 10.25 -6.08 13.14
C GLU A 68 8.97 -5.47 13.74
N GLU A 69 8.61 -5.80 14.97
CA GLU A 69 7.39 -5.30 15.61
C GLU A 69 7.27 -3.78 15.61
N LYS A 70 8.40 -3.08 15.77
CA LYS A 70 8.44 -1.60 15.80
C LYS A 70 8.59 -0.97 14.43
N HIS A 71 8.99 -1.73 13.41
CA HIS A 71 9.26 -1.22 12.08
C HIS A 71 8.99 -2.30 11.03
N TYR A 72 7.84 -2.21 10.36
CA TYR A 72 7.43 -3.22 9.40
C TYR A 72 6.44 -2.68 8.37
N ILE A 73 6.32 -3.41 7.28
CA ILE A 73 5.29 -3.16 6.25
C ILE A 73 4.00 -3.78 6.75
N GLN A 74 2.98 -2.96 6.94
CA GLN A 74 1.71 -3.41 7.50
C GLN A 74 0.80 -4.05 6.46
N TRP A 75 0.85 -3.58 5.24
CA TRP A 75 0.07 -4.14 4.14
C TRP A 75 0.65 -3.74 2.78
N ILE A 76 0.29 -4.53 1.77
CA ILE A 76 0.57 -4.26 0.36
C ILE A 76 -0.76 -4.31 -0.40
N ALA A 77 -0.99 -3.35 -1.30
CA ALA A 77 -2.18 -3.27 -2.12
C ALA A 77 -1.83 -3.23 -3.60
N LEU A 78 -2.66 -3.86 -4.40
CA LEU A 78 -2.57 -3.84 -5.86
C LEU A 78 -3.79 -3.13 -6.43
N HIS A 79 -3.58 -2.13 -7.26
CA HIS A 79 -4.62 -1.44 -8.01
C HIS A 79 -4.63 -1.95 -9.45
N THR A 80 -5.79 -2.38 -9.93
CA THR A 80 -5.98 -2.87 -11.29
C THR A 80 -7.09 -2.07 -12.00
N GLU A 81 -7.28 -2.30 -13.28
CA GLU A 81 -8.38 -1.65 -14.02
C GLU A 81 -9.76 -1.99 -13.46
N GLN A 82 -9.94 -3.21 -12.92
CA GLN A 82 -11.23 -3.70 -12.44
C GLN A 82 -11.43 -3.57 -10.92
N GLY A 83 -10.44 -3.06 -10.20
CA GLY A 83 -10.59 -2.91 -8.76
C GLY A 83 -9.25 -2.91 -8.03
N ASN A 84 -9.26 -3.47 -6.82
CA ASN A 84 -8.07 -3.53 -6.00
C ASN A 84 -8.09 -4.74 -5.08
N GLN A 85 -6.89 -5.14 -4.62
CA GLN A 85 -6.70 -6.19 -3.63
C GLN A 85 -5.72 -5.69 -2.58
N ARG A 86 -5.83 -6.19 -1.36
CA ARG A 86 -4.92 -5.87 -0.28
C ARG A 86 -4.59 -7.13 0.51
N LYS A 87 -3.33 -7.29 0.86
CA LYS A 87 -2.88 -8.33 1.78
C LYS A 87 -2.17 -7.70 2.96
N GLU A 88 -2.58 -8.12 4.15
CA GLU A 88 -1.98 -7.69 5.41
C GLU A 88 -0.73 -8.50 5.71
N LEU A 89 0.26 -7.84 6.29
CA LEU A 89 1.50 -8.46 6.75
C LEU A 89 1.67 -8.25 8.26
N LYS A 90 2.43 -9.13 8.87
CA LYS A 90 2.79 -9.08 10.29
C LYS A 90 4.30 -9.11 10.46
N PRO A 91 4.82 -8.59 11.59
CA PRO A 91 6.25 -8.73 11.89
C PRO A 91 6.72 -10.17 11.79
N GLY A 92 7.91 -10.37 11.24
CA GLY A 92 8.49 -11.68 11.00
C GLY A 92 8.12 -12.33 9.67
N GLN A 93 7.12 -11.82 8.97
CA GLN A 93 6.80 -12.28 7.61
C GLN A 93 7.72 -11.61 6.60
N GLU A 94 7.96 -12.27 5.46
CA GLU A 94 8.68 -11.67 4.34
C GLU A 94 7.84 -10.52 3.75
N PRO A 95 8.43 -9.34 3.46
CA PRO A 95 7.69 -8.22 2.87
C PRO A 95 7.45 -8.42 1.37
N LYS A 96 6.72 -9.47 1.05
CA LYS A 96 6.48 -9.93 -0.31
C LYS A 96 5.14 -10.65 -0.36
N VAL A 97 4.32 -10.30 -1.33
CA VAL A 97 3.02 -10.94 -1.57
C VAL A 97 2.81 -11.20 -3.04
N THR A 98 1.98 -12.19 -3.36
CA THR A 98 1.56 -12.47 -4.72
C THR A 98 0.05 -12.32 -4.82
N PHE A 99 -0.41 -11.54 -5.80
CA PHE A 99 -1.82 -11.36 -6.12
C PHE A 99 -2.14 -12.14 -7.40
N ALA A 100 -3.30 -12.77 -7.44
CA ALA A 100 -3.86 -13.31 -8.67
C ALA A 100 -4.91 -12.34 -9.21
N VAL A 101 -4.84 -12.04 -10.51
CA VAL A 101 -5.82 -11.20 -11.19
C VAL A 101 -6.58 -12.02 -12.22
N ALA A 102 -7.83 -11.63 -12.48
CA ALA A 102 -8.65 -12.31 -13.49
C ALA A 102 -8.04 -12.10 -14.88
N PRO A 103 -8.23 -13.06 -15.82
CA PRO A 103 -7.82 -12.87 -17.21
C PRO A 103 -8.40 -11.57 -17.78
N GLY A 104 -7.56 -10.75 -18.39
CA GLY A 104 -7.95 -9.46 -18.97
C GLY A 104 -7.94 -8.29 -17.99
N ASP A 105 -7.81 -8.52 -16.70
CA ASP A 105 -7.60 -7.45 -15.74
C ASP A 105 -6.13 -7.00 -15.76
N LYS A 106 -5.93 -5.68 -15.80
CA LYS A 106 -4.60 -5.10 -15.97
C LYS A 106 -4.12 -4.45 -14.68
N PRO A 107 -2.97 -4.86 -14.13
CA PRO A 107 -2.40 -4.18 -12.98
C PRO A 107 -1.89 -2.78 -13.37
N LEU A 108 -2.15 -1.79 -12.51
CA LEU A 108 -1.82 -0.39 -12.75
C LEU A 108 -0.77 0.15 -11.78
N ALA A 109 -0.85 -0.22 -10.50
CA ALA A 109 0.06 0.27 -9.47
C ALA A 109 0.07 -0.65 -8.26
N ALA A 110 1.20 -0.69 -7.57
CA ALA A 110 1.33 -1.33 -6.27
C ALA A 110 1.63 -0.30 -5.19
N TYR A 111 1.07 -0.52 -4.02
CA TYR A 111 1.24 0.32 -2.83
C TYR A 111 1.72 -0.51 -1.66
N GLU A 112 2.47 0.11 -0.78
CA GLU A 112 2.78 -0.46 0.53
C GLU A 112 2.67 0.61 1.61
N TYR A 113 2.42 0.19 2.84
CA TYR A 113 2.40 1.09 3.98
C TYR A 113 3.36 0.61 5.08
N CYS A 114 4.35 1.46 5.36
CA CYS A 114 5.29 1.27 6.45
C CYS A 114 4.79 2.04 7.68
N ASN A 115 4.77 1.40 8.84
CA ASN A 115 4.27 2.04 10.07
C ASN A 115 5.06 3.29 10.49
N LEU A 116 6.34 3.39 10.11
CA LEU A 116 7.18 4.55 10.43
C LEU A 116 7.30 5.54 9.27
N HIS A 117 7.29 5.08 8.01
CA HIS A 117 7.63 5.90 6.86
C HIS A 117 6.49 6.10 5.86
N GLY A 118 5.27 5.64 6.20
CA GLY A 118 4.07 5.97 5.46
C GLY A 118 3.86 5.18 4.17
N LEU A 119 3.13 5.79 3.25
CA LEU A 119 2.67 5.19 1.99
C LEU A 119 3.72 5.34 0.89
N TRP A 120 3.94 4.24 0.16
CA TRP A 120 4.83 4.20 -1.01
C TRP A 120 4.14 3.51 -2.18
N LYS A 121 4.52 3.90 -3.38
CA LYS A 121 3.85 3.49 -4.61
C LYS A 121 4.87 3.20 -5.72
N ALA A 122 4.56 2.22 -6.54
CA ALA A 122 5.20 2.01 -7.84
C ALA A 122 4.11 1.84 -8.90
N ASP A 123 4.23 2.55 -10.01
CA ASP A 123 3.37 2.36 -11.17
C ASP A 123 3.83 1.13 -11.96
N ILE A 124 2.89 0.45 -12.61
CA ILE A 124 3.15 -0.76 -13.40
C ILE A 124 2.96 -0.50 -14.87
#